data_96ad84a6329421aefef18a121b12b4d7
#
_entry.id   96ad84a6329421aefef18a121b12b4d7
#
_cell.length_a   1.000
_cell.length_b   1.000
_cell.length_c   1.000
_cell.angle_alpha   90.00
_cell.angle_beta   90.00
_cell.angle_gamma   90.00
#
_symmetry.space_group_name_H-M   'P 1'
#
loop_
_entity.id
_entity.type
_entity.pdbx_description
1 polymer ?
#
loop_
_entity_poly.entity_id
_entity_poly.type
_entity_poly.pdbx_seq_one_letter_code
_entity_poly.pdbx_strand_id
1 'polypeptide(L)'
;MSVTNLKARPKAAADRISEDIYRAIIIRGKAIASNQLRHCAAPETVAETLGASVPLEFWLANKDELLARGGTTAVQIAADQSPVDLADDLDKIDCIVLPLVAGVDGRPYSHAYRLRTQLKYTGEIRATGDIKHDTLGFLQ
;
A
#
# COMPACT_ATOMS: atom_id res chain seq x y z
N MET A 1 1.97 -9.64 -5.67
CA MET A 1 1.88 -8.48 -4.79
C MET A 1 3.17 -7.67 -4.87
N SER A 2 3.09 -6.36 -4.93
CA SER A 2 4.27 -5.48 -4.89
C SER A 2 4.67 -5.20 -3.45
N VAL A 3 5.96 -4.99 -3.21
CA VAL A 3 6.53 -4.78 -1.88
C VAL A 3 7.24 -3.44 -1.82
N THR A 4 6.90 -2.59 -0.85
CA THR A 4 7.61 -1.37 -0.52
C THR A 4 8.18 -1.46 0.89
N ASN A 5 9.38 -0.92 1.08
CA ASN A 5 10.01 -0.74 2.37
C ASN A 5 10.52 -2.03 3.05
N LEU A 6 11.66 -2.52 2.56
CA LEU A 6 12.50 -3.42 3.32
C LEU A 6 13.14 -2.61 4.46
N LYS A 7 12.71 -2.87 5.69
CA LYS A 7 13.17 -2.12 6.86
C LYS A 7 14.59 -2.50 7.24
N ALA A 8 15.57 -1.64 6.91
CA ALA A 8 16.84 -1.63 7.60
C ALA A 8 16.68 -0.82 8.91
N ARG A 9 17.21 -1.28 10.04
CA ARG A 9 17.22 -0.53 11.30
C ARG A 9 18.06 0.73 11.15
N PRO A 10 17.54 1.96 11.40
CA PRO A 10 18.34 3.18 11.30
C PRO A 10 19.36 3.25 12.42
N LYS A 11 20.61 3.44 12.09
CA LYS A 11 21.71 3.58 13.06
C LYS A 11 22.59 4.84 12.88
N ALA A 12 22.30 5.82 12.08
CA ALA A 12 22.96 7.12 11.98
C ALA A 12 22.47 7.92 10.75
N ALA A 13 23.01 9.15 10.52
CA ALA A 13 22.61 9.99 9.38
C ALA A 13 22.83 9.33 8.00
N ALA A 14 23.81 8.44 7.86
CA ALA A 14 24.03 7.63 6.66
C ALA A 14 22.87 6.64 6.41
N ASP A 15 22.21 6.16 7.46
CA ASP A 15 21.08 5.23 7.37
C ASP A 15 19.79 5.94 6.91
N ARG A 16 19.66 7.25 7.12
CA ARG A 16 18.49 8.02 6.62
C ARG A 16 18.49 8.11 5.10
N ILE A 17 19.66 8.27 4.49
CA ILE A 17 19.80 8.30 3.03
C ILE A 17 19.44 6.93 2.44
N SER A 18 19.82 5.84 3.10
CA SER A 18 19.44 4.50 2.68
C SER A 18 17.94 4.23 2.85
N GLU A 19 17.31 4.72 3.93
CA GLU A 19 15.85 4.63 4.11
C GLU A 19 15.07 5.36 3.03
N ASP A 20 15.51 6.54 2.63
CA ASP A 20 14.86 7.31 1.56
C ASP A 20 14.98 6.60 0.20
N ILE A 21 16.12 5.97 -0.06
CA ILE A 21 16.31 5.16 -1.27
C ILE A 21 15.38 3.94 -1.25
N TYR A 22 15.26 3.22 -0.13
CA TYR A 22 14.35 2.07 -0.01
C TYR A 22 12.88 2.45 -0.11
N ARG A 23 12.49 3.66 0.31
CA ARG A 23 11.14 4.18 0.10
C ARG A 23 10.86 4.56 -1.34
N ALA A 24 11.90 4.88 -2.10
CA ALA A 24 11.79 5.27 -3.50
C ALA A 24 11.65 4.09 -4.48
N ILE A 25 11.82 2.86 -4.02
CA ILE A 25 11.76 1.66 -4.84
C ILE A 25 10.73 0.65 -4.34
N ILE A 26 10.22 -0.14 -5.25
CA ILE A 26 9.36 -1.30 -4.99
C ILE A 26 9.90 -2.53 -5.70
N ILE A 27 9.60 -3.69 -5.15
CA ILE A 27 9.78 -4.96 -5.86
C ILE A 27 8.43 -5.34 -6.47
N ARG A 28 8.37 -5.45 -7.79
CA ARG A 28 7.20 -5.87 -8.53
C ARG A 28 7.50 -7.19 -9.23
N GLY A 29 6.94 -8.28 -8.71
CA GLY A 29 7.34 -9.62 -9.11
C GLY A 29 8.83 -9.86 -8.79
N LYS A 30 9.67 -10.01 -9.81
CA LYS A 30 11.13 -10.20 -9.68
C LYS A 30 11.94 -8.96 -10.07
N ALA A 31 11.30 -7.84 -10.36
CA ALA A 31 11.96 -6.62 -10.82
C ALA A 31 11.89 -5.51 -9.77
N ILE A 32 12.92 -4.67 -9.77
CA ILE A 32 12.94 -3.43 -8.98
C ILE A 32 12.36 -2.30 -9.85
N ALA A 33 11.41 -1.56 -9.30
CA ALA A 33 10.78 -0.43 -9.96
C ALA A 33 10.76 0.80 -9.04
N SER A 34 10.57 1.99 -9.60
CA SER A 34 10.42 3.19 -8.79
C SER A 34 9.04 3.23 -8.09
N ASN A 35 9.04 3.68 -6.85
CA ASN A 35 7.83 3.89 -6.08
C ASN A 35 7.31 5.31 -6.33
N GLN A 36 6.15 5.43 -6.94
CA GLN A 36 5.50 6.72 -7.22
C GLN A 36 4.36 7.03 -6.24
N LEU A 37 4.03 6.11 -5.32
CA LEU A 37 2.98 6.32 -4.34
C LEU A 37 3.56 6.90 -3.05
N ARG A 38 2.90 7.94 -2.54
CA ARG A 38 3.13 8.48 -1.19
C ARG A 38 1.93 8.20 -0.31
N HIS A 39 2.19 7.77 0.91
CA HIS A 39 1.13 7.63 1.91
C HIS A 39 0.77 8.99 2.49
N CYS A 40 -0.50 9.35 2.40
CA CYS A 40 -1.06 10.59 2.93
C CYS A 40 -2.10 10.25 3.98
N ALA A 41 -1.79 10.58 5.23
CA ALA A 41 -2.71 10.39 6.36
C ALA A 41 -3.62 11.59 6.60
N ALA A 42 -3.29 12.76 6.03
CA ALA A 42 -4.02 14.01 6.22
C ALA A 42 -4.52 14.60 4.89
N PRO A 43 -5.70 15.24 4.89
CA PRO A 43 -6.31 15.79 3.67
C PRO A 43 -5.46 16.84 2.96
N GLU A 44 -4.74 17.67 3.71
CA GLU A 44 -3.90 18.74 3.13
C GLU A 44 -2.77 18.17 2.25
N THR A 45 -2.23 17.01 2.64
CA THR A 45 -1.15 16.34 1.90
C THR A 45 -1.67 15.63 0.64
N VAL A 46 -2.93 15.23 0.64
CA VAL A 46 -3.57 14.55 -0.51
C VAL A 46 -3.77 15.52 -1.67
N ALA A 47 -4.15 16.77 -1.38
CA ALA A 47 -4.43 17.78 -2.41
C ALA A 47 -3.21 18.09 -3.29
N GLU A 48 -2.01 17.97 -2.75
CA GLU A 48 -0.75 18.33 -3.42
C GLU A 48 -0.03 17.14 -4.07
N THR A 49 -0.49 15.90 -3.81
CA THR A 49 0.24 14.69 -4.21
C THR A 49 -0.51 13.90 -5.27
N LEU A 50 -0.02 13.91 -6.50
CA LEU A 50 -0.42 12.96 -7.52
C LEU A 50 0.09 11.56 -7.13
N GLY A 51 -0.78 10.56 -7.04
CA GLY A 51 -0.38 9.23 -6.61
C GLY A 51 -0.30 9.06 -5.09
N ALA A 52 -1.26 9.59 -4.36
CA ALA A 52 -1.39 9.41 -2.91
C ALA A 52 -2.08 8.08 -2.57
N SER A 53 -1.56 7.36 -1.58
CA SER A 53 -2.33 6.31 -0.90
C SER A 53 -2.97 6.89 0.36
N VAL A 54 -4.27 6.67 0.50
CA VAL A 54 -5.07 7.20 1.63
C VAL A 54 -5.60 6.08 2.50
N PRO A 55 -5.84 6.30 3.80
CA PRO A 55 -6.51 5.33 4.64
C PRO A 55 -7.93 5.01 4.14
N LEU A 56 -8.41 3.78 4.43
CA LEU A 56 -9.75 3.34 4.05
C LEU A 56 -10.85 4.31 4.50
N GLU A 57 -10.79 4.76 5.74
CA GLU A 57 -11.79 5.69 6.30
C GLU A 57 -11.82 7.02 5.56
N PHE A 58 -10.64 7.53 5.19
CA PHE A 58 -10.53 8.76 4.41
C PHE A 58 -11.10 8.56 2.99
N TRP A 59 -10.85 7.42 2.36
CA TRP A 59 -11.42 7.07 1.07
C TRP A 59 -12.96 7.06 1.13
N LEU A 60 -13.54 6.34 2.09
CA LEU A 60 -14.99 6.23 2.23
C LEU A 60 -15.67 7.58 2.46
N ALA A 61 -15.01 8.51 3.14
CA ALA A 61 -15.54 9.85 3.41
C ALA A 61 -15.38 10.83 2.23
N ASN A 62 -14.36 10.66 1.37
CA ASN A 62 -13.96 11.67 0.38
C ASN A 62 -13.78 11.10 -1.03
N LYS A 63 -14.35 9.95 -1.35
CA LYS A 63 -14.10 9.23 -2.61
C LYS A 63 -14.39 10.08 -3.87
N ASP A 64 -15.48 10.84 -3.87
CA ASP A 64 -15.86 11.65 -5.03
C ASP A 64 -14.83 12.75 -5.32
N GLU A 65 -14.32 13.40 -4.29
CA GLU A 65 -13.26 14.41 -4.41
C GLU A 65 -11.94 13.80 -4.89
N LEU A 66 -11.57 12.63 -4.34
CA LEU A 66 -10.37 11.91 -4.73
C LEU A 66 -10.42 11.44 -6.19
N LEU A 67 -11.57 10.99 -6.66
CA LEU A 67 -11.78 10.58 -8.05
C LEU A 67 -11.78 11.79 -9.00
N ALA A 68 -12.39 12.90 -8.60
CA ALA A 68 -12.44 14.13 -9.41
C ALA A 68 -11.05 14.74 -9.64
N ARG A 69 -10.14 14.56 -8.70
CA ARG A 69 -8.76 15.06 -8.79
C ARG A 69 -7.95 14.38 -9.91
N GLY A 70 -8.26 13.12 -10.23
CA GLY A 70 -7.47 12.31 -11.15
C GLY A 70 -6.15 11.81 -10.55
N GLY A 71 -5.35 11.11 -11.36
CA GLY A 71 -4.10 10.46 -10.93
C GLY A 71 -4.33 9.04 -10.41
N THR A 72 -3.28 8.43 -9.87
CA THR A 72 -3.33 7.07 -9.34
C THR A 72 -4.09 7.04 -8.03
N THR A 73 -5.12 6.22 -7.96
CA THR A 73 -5.94 6.02 -6.77
C THR A 73 -5.44 4.83 -5.98
N ALA A 74 -4.98 5.08 -4.77
CA ALA A 74 -4.51 4.03 -3.88
C ALA A 74 -5.15 4.13 -2.50
N VAL A 75 -5.58 2.98 -1.96
CA VAL A 75 -6.22 2.89 -0.64
C VAL A 75 -5.45 1.93 0.25
N GLN A 76 -5.17 2.35 1.47
CA GLN A 76 -4.54 1.53 2.49
C GLN A 76 -5.60 0.90 3.39
N ILE A 77 -5.54 -0.43 3.54
CA ILE A 77 -6.40 -1.20 4.43
C ILE A 77 -5.55 -1.69 5.61
N ALA A 78 -5.89 -1.26 6.80
CA ALA A 78 -5.25 -1.75 8.02
C ALA A 78 -5.67 -3.20 8.32
N ALA A 79 -4.89 -3.89 9.16
CA ALA A 79 -5.11 -5.30 9.46
C ALA A 79 -6.45 -5.59 10.16
N ASP A 80 -6.99 -4.63 10.89
CA ASP A 80 -8.27 -4.71 11.60
C ASP A 80 -9.49 -4.24 10.75
N GLN A 81 -9.24 -3.74 9.54
CA GLN A 81 -10.29 -3.30 8.60
C GLN A 81 -10.65 -4.43 7.62
N SER A 82 -11.79 -4.32 6.97
CA SER A 82 -12.25 -5.30 6.00
C SER A 82 -12.12 -4.81 4.55
N PRO A 83 -11.51 -5.59 3.65
CA PRO A 83 -11.49 -5.24 2.24
C PRO A 83 -12.88 -5.27 1.58
N VAL A 84 -13.88 -5.89 2.22
CA VAL A 84 -15.26 -5.92 1.74
C VAL A 84 -15.88 -4.53 1.70
N ASP A 85 -15.44 -3.63 2.56
CA ASP A 85 -15.91 -2.23 2.59
C ASP A 85 -15.56 -1.45 1.30
N LEU A 86 -14.65 -1.97 0.50
CA LEU A 86 -14.27 -1.43 -0.82
C LEU A 86 -14.94 -2.16 -1.99
N ALA A 87 -15.78 -3.16 -1.76
CA ALA A 87 -16.32 -4.03 -2.83
C ALA A 87 -16.95 -3.26 -3.99
N ASP A 88 -17.68 -2.18 -3.69
CA ASP A 88 -18.37 -1.36 -4.69
C ASP A 88 -17.46 -0.34 -5.40
N ASP A 89 -16.24 -0.13 -4.88
CA ASP A 89 -15.31 0.88 -5.39
C ASP A 89 -14.03 0.28 -6.01
N LEU A 90 -13.89 -1.05 -6.01
CA LEU A 90 -12.67 -1.72 -6.47
C LEU A 90 -12.30 -1.44 -7.92
N ASP A 91 -13.26 -1.18 -8.78
CA ASP A 91 -13.07 -0.81 -10.17
C ASP A 91 -12.46 0.60 -10.36
N LYS A 92 -12.53 1.42 -9.31
CA LYS A 92 -12.02 2.80 -9.28
C LYS A 92 -10.68 2.94 -8.57
N ILE A 93 -10.17 1.86 -7.97
CA ILE A 93 -8.95 1.84 -7.18
C ILE A 93 -7.85 1.14 -7.96
N ASP A 94 -6.76 1.85 -8.25
CA ASP A 94 -5.62 1.32 -9.00
C ASP A 94 -4.71 0.44 -8.12
N CYS A 95 -4.58 0.78 -6.85
CA CYS A 95 -3.69 0.09 -5.93
C CYS A 95 -4.29 -0.03 -4.53
N ILE A 96 -4.21 -1.21 -3.95
CA ILE A 96 -4.53 -1.45 -2.54
C ILE A 96 -3.24 -1.72 -1.78
N VAL A 97 -3.02 -0.95 -0.72
CA VAL A 97 -1.84 -1.04 0.13
C VAL A 97 -2.19 -1.78 1.41
N LEU A 98 -1.43 -2.83 1.71
CA LEU A 98 -1.59 -3.66 2.90
C LEU A 98 -0.35 -3.51 3.79
N PRO A 99 -0.44 -2.77 4.90
CA PRO A 99 0.68 -2.62 5.82
C PRO A 99 0.89 -3.91 6.62
N LEU A 100 2.14 -4.40 6.61
CA LEU A 100 2.60 -5.50 7.45
C LEU A 100 3.19 -4.90 8.73
N VAL A 101 2.54 -5.15 9.84
CA VAL A 101 3.02 -4.72 11.16
C VAL A 101 4.00 -5.76 11.69
N ALA A 102 5.00 -5.31 12.45
CA ALA A 102 5.98 -6.20 13.07
C ALA A 102 5.29 -7.28 13.93
N GLY A 103 5.66 -8.53 13.70
CA GLY A 103 5.09 -9.68 14.39
C GLY A 103 4.45 -10.70 13.45
N VAL A 104 3.63 -11.56 14.01
CA VAL A 104 2.99 -12.70 13.32
C VAL A 104 1.56 -12.39 12.87
N ASP A 105 1.28 -11.15 12.44
CA ASP A 105 -0.05 -10.80 11.96
C ASP A 105 -0.25 -11.25 10.51
N GLY A 106 -0.99 -12.33 10.33
CA GLY A 106 -1.31 -12.89 9.02
C GLY A 106 -2.51 -12.24 8.32
N ARG A 107 -3.21 -11.30 8.95
CA ARG A 107 -4.43 -10.68 8.40
C ARG A 107 -4.21 -9.97 7.07
N PRO A 108 -3.11 -9.23 6.84
CA PRO A 108 -2.86 -8.63 5.53
C PRO A 108 -2.78 -9.65 4.37
N TYR A 109 -2.23 -10.84 4.62
CA TYR A 109 -2.19 -11.92 3.62
C TYR A 109 -3.60 -12.45 3.33
N SER A 110 -4.43 -12.59 4.35
CA SER A 110 -5.84 -12.97 4.21
C SER A 110 -6.63 -11.91 3.44
N HIS A 111 -6.34 -10.64 3.64
CA HIS A 111 -6.93 -9.54 2.87
C HIS A 111 -6.53 -9.62 1.40
N ALA A 112 -5.25 -9.84 1.09
CA ALA A 112 -4.79 -10.02 -0.28
C ALA A 112 -5.47 -11.20 -0.98
N TYR A 113 -5.55 -12.35 -0.29
CA TYR A 113 -6.23 -13.52 -0.80
C TYR A 113 -7.72 -13.24 -1.08
N ARG A 114 -8.42 -12.61 -0.14
CA ARG A 114 -9.84 -12.24 -0.29
C ARG A 114 -10.07 -11.28 -1.43
N LEU A 115 -9.23 -10.25 -1.58
CA LEU A 115 -9.28 -9.32 -2.70
C LEU A 115 -9.18 -10.03 -4.05
N ARG A 116 -8.25 -10.97 -4.20
CA ARG A 116 -8.05 -11.71 -5.46
C ARG A 116 -9.13 -12.75 -5.72
N THR A 117 -9.50 -13.55 -4.72
CA THR A 117 -10.35 -14.74 -4.92
C THR A 117 -11.83 -14.45 -4.77
N GLN A 118 -12.23 -13.65 -3.78
CA GLN A 118 -13.63 -13.36 -3.48
C GLN A 118 -14.12 -12.09 -4.18
N LEU A 119 -13.35 -11.02 -4.07
CA LEU A 119 -13.72 -9.72 -4.61
C LEU A 119 -13.25 -9.50 -6.06
N LYS A 120 -12.47 -10.44 -6.61
CA LYS A 120 -11.98 -10.40 -8.01
C LYS A 120 -11.22 -9.12 -8.38
N TYR A 121 -10.57 -8.49 -7.41
CA TYR A 121 -9.78 -7.30 -7.66
C TYR A 121 -8.59 -7.58 -8.58
N THR A 122 -8.47 -6.83 -9.65
CA THR A 122 -7.43 -6.99 -10.68
C THR A 122 -6.32 -5.93 -10.60
N GLY A 123 -6.53 -4.88 -9.83
CA GLY A 123 -5.54 -3.82 -9.63
C GLY A 123 -4.32 -4.28 -8.85
N GLU A 124 -3.38 -3.38 -8.62
CA GLU A 124 -2.16 -3.68 -7.87
C GLU A 124 -2.48 -3.90 -6.38
N ILE A 125 -1.90 -4.93 -5.78
CA ILE A 125 -1.86 -5.10 -4.32
C ILE A 125 -0.42 -4.90 -3.89
N ARG A 126 -0.19 -4.00 -2.94
CA ARG A 126 1.14 -3.62 -2.46
C ARG A 126 1.27 -3.88 -0.98
N ALA A 127 2.29 -4.62 -0.58
CA ALA A 127 2.67 -4.76 0.82
C ALA A 127 3.66 -3.66 1.22
N THR A 128 3.50 -3.13 2.43
CA THR A 128 4.40 -2.14 3.03
C THR A 128 4.70 -2.52 4.47
N GLY A 129 5.71 -1.93 5.07
CA GLY A 129 6.02 -2.10 6.50
C GLY A 129 7.10 -3.13 6.78
N ASP A 130 6.93 -3.98 7.80
CA ASP A 130 7.94 -4.92 8.24
C ASP A 130 7.98 -6.19 7.40
N ILE A 131 8.60 -6.09 6.23
CA ILE A 131 8.74 -7.18 5.28
C ILE A 131 10.08 -7.88 5.54
N LYS A 132 10.00 -9.16 5.88
CA LYS A 132 11.18 -10.00 6.09
C LYS A 132 11.51 -10.79 4.84
N HIS A 133 12.78 -11.12 4.68
CA HIS A 133 13.28 -11.86 3.52
C HIS A 133 12.60 -13.23 3.36
N ASP A 134 12.34 -13.93 4.46
CA ASP A 134 11.67 -15.22 4.49
C ASP A 134 10.18 -15.17 4.11
N THR A 135 9.55 -14.01 4.25
CA THR A 135 8.14 -13.82 3.87
C THR A 135 7.94 -13.36 2.42
N LEU A 136 9.01 -12.99 1.70
CA LEU A 136 8.91 -12.51 0.32
C LEU A 136 8.26 -13.52 -0.63
N GLY A 137 8.46 -14.82 -0.40
CA GLY A 137 7.85 -15.88 -1.19
C GLY A 137 6.31 -15.91 -1.13
N PHE A 138 5.72 -15.43 -0.04
CA PHE A 138 4.26 -15.34 0.12
C PHE A 138 3.64 -14.09 -0.52
N LEU A 139 4.47 -13.15 -0.97
CA LEU A 139 4.07 -11.87 -1.55
C LEU A 139 4.11 -11.84 -3.08
N GLN A 140 4.38 -12.98 -3.72
CA GLN A 140 4.48 -13.11 -5.18
C GLN A 140 3.18 -13.54 -5.85
#